data_cf65b1655a4c50467bab3bbd80ae9691
#
_entry.id   cf65b1655a4c50467bab3bbd80ae9691
#
_cell.length_a   1.000
_cell.length_b   1.000
_cell.length_c   1.000
_cell.angle_alpha   90.00
_cell.angle_beta   90.00
_cell.angle_gamma   90.00
#
_symmetry.space_group_name_H-M   'P 1'
#
loop_
_entity.id
_entity.type
_entity.pdbx_description
1 polymer ?
#
loop_
_entity_poly.entity_id
_entity_poly.type
_entity_poly.pdbx_seq_one_letter_code
_entity_poly.pdbx_strand_id
1 'polypeptide(L)'
;MNDLVPNEFYLFQNFPNPFKEKTTIKYCVAYKTRVRITVFNTEGEIIEMLIDEEKEAGTYKSEFPQAANILLEDKSDKQLKNGNYLYRLEAGNYTSDKQMILEK
;
A
#
# COMPACT_ATOMS: atom_id res chain seq x y z
N MET A 1 -19.61 4.35 -21.49
CA MET A 1 -19.26 4.11 -20.92
C MET A 1 -18.15 4.22 -20.35
N ASN A 2 -17.75 4.72 -19.82
CA ASN A 2 -16.73 4.86 -19.40
C ASN A 2 -16.53 4.86 -18.06
N ASP A 3 -16.71 4.11 -17.49
CA ASP A 3 -16.55 4.02 -16.20
C ASP A 3 -15.21 3.79 -15.83
N LEU A 4 -14.28 4.21 -16.47
CA LEU A 4 -12.93 3.96 -16.12
C LEU A 4 -12.41 4.90 -15.06
N VAL A 5 -13.09 6.00 -14.81
CA VAL A 5 -12.67 6.95 -13.79
C VAL A 5 -13.56 6.78 -12.57
N PRO A 6 -12.99 6.37 -11.44
CA PRO A 6 -13.81 6.17 -10.24
C PRO A 6 -14.31 7.50 -9.72
N ASN A 7 -15.46 7.49 -9.08
CA ASN A 7 -15.96 8.68 -8.44
C ASN A 7 -15.88 8.57 -6.93
N GLU A 8 -15.14 7.62 -6.42
CA GLU A 8 -14.90 7.46 -5.00
C GLU A 8 -13.51 6.94 -4.76
N PHE A 9 -12.91 7.34 -3.66
CA PHE A 9 -11.67 6.72 -3.23
C PHE A 9 -11.98 5.34 -2.67
N TYR A 10 -11.07 4.42 -2.88
CA TYR A 10 -11.27 3.08 -2.37
C TYR A 10 -9.94 2.35 -2.27
N LEU A 11 -9.77 1.59 -1.20
CA LEU A 11 -8.58 0.78 -0.99
C LEU A 11 -9.01 -0.68 -0.99
N PHE A 12 -8.44 -1.46 -1.91
CA PHE A 12 -8.79 -2.86 -2.02
C PHE A 12 -7.91 -3.71 -1.12
N GLN A 13 -8.39 -4.89 -0.79
CA GLN A 13 -7.57 -5.86 -0.10
C GLN A 13 -6.44 -6.28 -1.04
N ASN A 14 -5.23 -6.40 -0.50
CA ASN A 14 -4.09 -6.80 -1.30
C ASN A 14 -4.28 -8.22 -1.83
N PHE A 15 -3.63 -8.52 -2.93
CA PHE A 15 -3.72 -9.84 -3.54
C PHE A 15 -2.38 -10.21 -4.15
N PRO A 16 -1.87 -11.38 -3.86
CA PRO A 16 -2.43 -12.43 -2.99
C PRO A 16 -2.33 -12.06 -1.51
N ASN A 17 -3.17 -12.68 -0.69
CA ASN A 17 -3.18 -12.48 0.74
C ASN A 17 -3.67 -13.77 1.39
N PRO A 18 -2.83 -14.52 2.11
CA PRO A 18 -1.44 -14.18 2.44
C PRO A 18 -0.54 -14.18 1.22
N PHE A 19 0.58 -13.51 1.31
CA PHE A 19 1.52 -13.47 0.20
C PHE A 19 2.88 -14.02 0.65
N LYS A 20 3.67 -14.47 -0.31
CA LYS A 20 4.96 -15.07 0.00
C LYS A 20 6.12 -14.16 -0.32
N GLU A 21 6.11 -13.54 -1.47
CA GLU A 21 7.18 -12.66 -1.88
C GLU A 21 6.72 -11.27 -2.18
N LYS A 22 5.62 -11.15 -2.89
CA LYS A 22 5.08 -9.84 -3.27
C LYS A 22 3.58 -9.89 -3.27
N THR A 23 2.98 -8.75 -3.08
CA THR A 23 1.55 -8.61 -3.17
C THR A 23 1.24 -7.29 -3.88
N THR A 24 0.06 -7.17 -4.42
CA THR A 24 -0.37 -5.98 -5.13
C THR A 24 -1.50 -5.31 -4.36
N ILE A 25 -1.39 -4.01 -4.21
CA ILE A 25 -2.40 -3.19 -3.55
C ILE A 25 -3.02 -2.32 -4.62
N LYS A 26 -4.33 -2.46 -4.81
CA LYS A 26 -5.07 -1.70 -5.80
C LYS A 26 -5.85 -0.61 -5.09
N TYR A 27 -5.96 0.54 -5.69
CA TYR A 27 -6.69 1.64 -5.06
C TYR A 27 -7.28 2.56 -6.13
N CYS A 28 -8.33 3.29 -5.74
CA CYS A 28 -9.01 4.22 -6.62
C CYS A 28 -8.87 5.63 -6.08
N VAL A 29 -8.61 6.56 -6.98
CA VAL A 29 -8.49 7.98 -6.67
C VAL A 29 -9.65 8.70 -7.35
N ALA A 30 -10.45 9.42 -6.56
CA ALA A 30 -11.68 10.03 -7.08
C ALA A 30 -11.45 11.34 -7.80
N TYR A 31 -10.44 12.10 -7.38
CA TYR A 31 -10.10 13.35 -8.02
C TYR A 31 -8.62 13.62 -7.74
N LYS A 32 -8.05 14.53 -8.50
CA LYS A 32 -6.62 14.81 -8.37
C LYS A 32 -6.29 15.26 -6.98
N THR A 33 -5.36 14.59 -6.33
CA THR A 33 -4.92 14.93 -4.99
C THR A 33 -3.63 14.19 -4.69
N ARG A 34 -2.99 14.58 -3.60
CA ARG A 34 -1.81 13.86 -3.16
C ARG A 34 -2.23 12.53 -2.54
N VAL A 35 -1.54 11.48 -2.91
CA VAL A 35 -1.87 10.12 -2.49
C VAL A 35 -0.67 9.53 -1.79
N ARG A 36 -0.90 8.91 -0.65
CA ARG A 36 0.17 8.27 0.11
C ARG A 36 -0.29 6.89 0.55
N ILE A 37 0.55 5.89 0.33
CA ILE A 37 0.30 4.56 0.86
C ILE A 37 1.50 4.15 1.68
N THR A 38 1.28 3.81 2.93
CA THR A 38 2.34 3.48 3.87
C THR A 38 2.06 2.11 4.46
N VAL A 39 3.09 1.30 4.62
CA VAL A 39 2.98 -0.02 5.24
C VAL A 39 3.62 0.05 6.61
N PHE A 40 2.93 -0.50 7.60
CA PHE A 40 3.38 -0.51 8.99
C PHE A 40 3.44 -1.95 9.50
N ASN A 41 4.30 -2.18 10.48
CA ASN A 41 4.25 -3.47 11.17
C ASN A 41 3.26 -3.37 12.33
N THR A 42 3.16 -4.43 13.14
CA THR A 42 2.17 -4.45 14.20
C THR A 42 2.52 -3.53 15.35
N GLU A 43 3.73 -3.00 15.37
CA GLU A 43 4.12 -2.06 16.41
C GLU A 43 3.95 -0.62 15.95
N GLY A 44 3.42 -0.43 14.76
CA GLY A 44 3.18 0.91 14.26
C GLY A 44 4.38 1.54 13.58
N GLU A 45 5.42 0.78 13.37
CA GLU A 45 6.61 1.31 12.70
C GLU A 45 6.42 1.28 11.20
N ILE A 46 6.89 2.30 10.53
CA ILE A 46 6.79 2.37 9.08
C ILE A 46 7.80 1.41 8.47
N ILE A 47 7.30 0.48 7.68
CA ILE A 47 8.14 -0.46 6.98
C ILE A 47 8.52 0.08 5.62
N GLU A 48 7.55 0.66 4.92
CA GLU A 48 7.84 1.17 3.60
C GLU A 48 6.75 2.16 3.20
N MET A 49 7.14 3.22 2.50
CA MET A 49 6.18 4.14 1.93
C MET A 49 6.13 3.82 0.45
N LEU A 50 5.03 3.27 0.00
CA LEU A 50 4.93 2.78 -1.37
C LEU A 50 4.72 3.90 -2.37
N ILE A 51 3.97 4.93 -1.97
CA ILE A 51 3.72 6.03 -2.87
C ILE A 51 3.46 7.27 -2.04
N ASP A 52 3.89 8.42 -2.54
CA ASP A 52 3.64 9.70 -1.89
C ASP A 52 3.79 10.75 -2.97
N GLU A 53 2.76 10.89 -3.77
CA GLU A 53 2.81 11.85 -4.88
C GLU A 53 1.41 12.20 -5.33
N GLU A 54 1.30 13.23 -6.12
CA GLU A 54 0.00 13.65 -6.64
C GLU A 54 -0.43 12.72 -7.75
N LYS A 55 -1.69 12.34 -7.76
CA LYS A 55 -2.26 11.46 -8.76
C LYS A 55 -3.54 12.03 -9.30
N GLU A 56 -3.79 11.79 -10.58
CA GLU A 56 -5.07 12.14 -11.18
C GLU A 56 -6.12 11.10 -10.78
N ALA A 57 -7.38 11.40 -11.00
CA ALA A 57 -8.43 10.43 -10.77
C ALA A 57 -8.15 9.18 -11.61
N GLY A 58 -8.36 8.02 -11.03
CA GLY A 58 -8.10 6.78 -11.75
C GLY A 58 -7.94 5.61 -10.81
N THR A 59 -7.64 4.45 -11.38
CA THR A 59 -7.40 3.23 -10.65
C THR A 59 -5.94 2.86 -10.80
N TYR A 60 -5.29 2.55 -9.69
CA TYR A 60 -3.84 2.33 -9.66
C TYR A 60 -3.49 1.06 -8.89
N LYS A 61 -2.26 0.63 -9.04
CA LYS A 61 -1.73 -0.52 -8.31
C LYS A 61 -0.34 -0.19 -7.80
N SER A 62 -0.01 -0.70 -6.63
CA SER A 62 1.34 -0.63 -6.08
C SER A 62 1.73 -2.00 -5.60
N GLU A 63 2.99 -2.34 -5.73
CA GLU A 63 3.49 -3.63 -5.25
C GLU A 63 4.19 -3.43 -3.93
N PHE A 64 4.18 -4.45 -3.10
CA PHE A 64 4.90 -4.45 -1.84
C PHE A 64 5.53 -5.85 -1.65
N PRO A 65 6.75 -5.92 -1.24
CA PRO A 65 7.66 -4.83 -0.94
C PRO A 65 8.36 -4.31 -2.19
N GLN A 66 8.87 -3.09 -2.07
CA GLN A 66 9.68 -2.48 -3.13
C GLN A 66 11.05 -2.32 -2.51
N ALA A 67 11.91 -3.26 -2.76
CA ALA A 67 13.15 -3.39 -2.01
C ALA A 67 13.93 -2.09 -1.88
N ALA A 68 13.89 -1.25 -2.89
CA ALA A 68 14.67 -0.04 -2.86
C ALA A 68 14.14 0.98 -1.86
N ASN A 69 12.91 0.81 -1.37
CA ASN A 69 12.29 1.79 -0.51
C ASN A 69 12.09 1.30 0.92
N ILE A 70 12.67 0.20 1.27
CA ILE A 70 12.50 -0.31 2.63
C ILE A 70 13.22 0.62 3.60
N LEU A 71 12.49 1.06 4.63
CA LEU A 71 12.98 2.08 5.52
C LEU A 71 13.66 1.56 6.77
N LEU A 72 13.48 0.30 7.11
CA LEU A 72 14.13 -0.25 8.28
C LEU A 72 15.62 -0.35 8.05
N GLU A 73 16.37 -0.03 9.08
CA GLU A 73 17.77 0.05 8.94
C GLU A 73 18.55 -1.21 9.20
N ASP A 74 17.93 -2.30 9.38
CA ASP A 74 18.64 -3.52 9.70
C ASP A 74 19.32 -4.05 8.47
N LYS A 75 20.56 -3.75 8.31
CA LYS A 75 21.26 -4.12 7.10
C LYS A 75 21.68 -5.56 7.06
N SER A 76 21.63 -6.23 8.18
CA SER A 76 22.00 -7.63 8.19
C SER A 76 20.83 -8.52 7.83
N ASP A 77 19.60 -7.98 7.85
CA ASP A 77 18.46 -8.78 7.55
C ASP A 77 17.49 -7.93 6.78
N LYS A 78 17.55 -7.99 5.47
CA LYS A 78 16.68 -7.19 4.63
C LYS A 78 15.36 -7.85 4.34
N GLN A 79 15.14 -9.03 4.88
CA GLN A 79 13.91 -9.72 4.61
C GLN A 79 12.86 -9.35 5.63
N LEU A 80 11.65 -9.24 5.18
CA LEU A 80 10.55 -8.98 6.08
C LEU A 80 10.22 -10.26 6.83
N LYS A 81 9.77 -10.10 8.05
CA LYS A 81 9.37 -11.23 8.87
C LYS A 81 7.95 -11.62 8.56
N ASN A 82 7.67 -12.92 8.70
CA ASN A 82 6.30 -13.38 8.54
C ASN A 82 5.42 -12.71 9.59
N GLY A 83 4.18 -12.50 9.25
CA GLY A 83 3.23 -11.96 10.20
C GLY A 83 2.33 -10.93 9.55
N ASN A 84 1.66 -10.16 10.39
CA ASN A 84 0.69 -9.20 9.95
C ASN A 84 1.31 -7.85 9.71
N TYR A 85 0.83 -7.18 8.67
CA TYR A 85 1.21 -5.80 8.36
C TYR A 85 -0.07 -5.03 8.09
N LEU A 86 0.00 -3.73 8.27
CA LEU A 86 -1.12 -2.86 7.99
C LEU A 86 -0.70 -1.89 6.91
N TYR A 87 -1.56 -1.62 5.96
CA TYR A 87 -1.26 -0.58 4.98
C TYR A 87 -2.39 0.45 4.99
N ARG A 88 -2.01 1.70 4.79
CA ARG A 88 -2.92 2.83 4.90
C ARG A 88 -2.85 3.67 3.65
N LEU A 89 -4.02 3.98 3.10
CA LEU A 89 -4.14 4.91 1.99
C LEU A 89 -4.64 6.24 2.54
N GLU A 90 -3.92 7.30 2.21
CA GLU A 90 -4.35 8.65 2.55
C GLU A 90 -4.44 9.44 1.26
N ALA A 91 -5.58 10.01 0.97
CA ALA A 91 -5.79 10.74 -0.26
C ALA A 91 -6.84 11.82 0.00
N GLY A 92 -6.43 13.06 -0.03
CA GLY A 92 -7.34 14.14 0.30
C GLY A 92 -7.85 13.96 1.73
N ASN A 93 -9.16 13.90 1.90
CA ASN A 93 -9.76 13.70 3.21
C ASN A 93 -10.07 12.23 3.48
N TYR A 94 -9.67 11.36 2.56
CA TYR A 94 -9.99 9.95 2.68
C TYR A 94 -8.83 9.20 3.32
N THR A 95 -9.14 8.30 4.24
CA THR A 95 -8.13 7.45 4.86
C THR A 95 -8.74 6.07 5.04
N SER A 96 -8.01 5.05 4.69
CA SER A 96 -8.48 3.68 4.84
C SER A 96 -7.30 2.77 5.16
N ASP A 97 -7.51 1.82 6.06
CA ASP A 97 -6.48 0.87 6.47
C ASP A 97 -6.94 -0.53 6.16
N LYS A 98 -6.00 -1.39 5.80
CA LYS A 98 -6.29 -2.81 5.65
C LYS A 98 -5.10 -3.60 6.16
N GLN A 99 -5.34 -4.86 6.46
CA GLN A 99 -4.29 -5.74 6.94
C GLN A 99 -3.88 -6.70 5.84
N MET A 100 -2.63 -7.12 5.88
CA MET A 100 -2.14 -8.15 4.98
C MET A 100 -1.24 -9.08 5.76
N ILE A 101 -1.05 -10.28 5.25
CA ILE A 101 -0.29 -11.32 5.93
C ILE A 101 0.82 -11.81 5.03
N LEU A 102 2.03 -11.75 5.54
CA LEU A 102 3.19 -12.32 4.86
C LEU A 102 3.45 -13.70 5.46
N GLU A 103 3.45 -14.69 4.59
CA GLU A 103 3.59 -16.04 5.06
C GLU A 103 4.48 -16.78 4.11
N LYS A 104 5.76 -16.71 4.29
CA LYS A 104 6.74 -17.33 3.40
C LYS A 104 6.75 -18.84 3.50
#